data_9a57d32496e287abab36c89d7b81638d
#
_entry.id   9a57d32496e287abab36c89d7b81638d
#
_cell.length_a   1.000
_cell.length_b   1.000
_cell.length_c   1.000
_cell.angle_alpha   90.00
_cell.angle_beta   90.00
_cell.angle_gamma   90.00
#
_symmetry.space_group_name_H-M   'P 1'
#
loop_
_entity.id
_entity.type
_entity.pdbx_description
1 polymer ?
#
loop_
_entity_poly.entity_id
_entity_poly.type
_entity_poly.pdbx_seq_one_letter_code
_entity_poly.pdbx_strand_id
1 'polypeptide(L)'
;MSGVSNPYRYFYEHVAASASAQTLGVTGAVGDYLHRIIITVSTAATAAVQIVDGTGAGILTHTILPNSPGGGIGVYNIEINAISANGAWKVTTGAGSEVMAVGIFT
;
A
#
# COMPACT_ATOMS: atom_id res chain seq x y z
N MET A 1 30.20 -1.95 -12.62
CA MET A 1 29.45 -2.06 -12.64
C MET A 1 29.06 -2.10 -12.37
N SER A 2 29.03 -2.16 -12.26
CA SER A 2 28.43 -2.39 -12.18
C SER A 2 27.56 -2.39 -12.25
N GLY A 3 27.72 -1.97 -12.51
CA GLY A 3 26.33 -1.74 -12.71
C GLY A 3 25.56 -2.97 -12.74
N VAL A 4 25.48 -3.44 -11.70
CA VAL A 4 24.55 -4.53 -11.58
C VAL A 4 23.16 -3.98 -11.79
N SER A 5 22.65 -4.22 -12.94
CA SER A 5 21.28 -3.98 -13.20
C SER A 5 20.49 -5.00 -12.40
N ASN A 6 19.83 -4.55 -11.39
CA ASN A 6 18.91 -5.40 -10.65
C ASN A 6 17.55 -5.34 -11.34
N PRO A 7 17.16 -6.40 -12.07
CA PRO A 7 15.87 -6.39 -12.76
C PRO A 7 14.69 -6.39 -11.81
N TYR A 8 14.94 -6.68 -10.55
CA TYR A 8 13.89 -6.74 -9.53
C TYR A 8 13.95 -5.52 -8.63
N ARG A 9 14.48 -4.42 -9.14
CA ARG A 9 14.55 -3.20 -8.37
C ARG A 9 13.14 -2.69 -8.09
N TYR A 10 12.84 -2.51 -6.80
CA TYR A 10 11.57 -1.95 -6.37
C TYR A 10 11.79 -0.54 -5.88
N PHE A 11 10.74 0.24 -5.98
CA PHE A 11 10.68 1.56 -5.42
C PHE A 11 9.77 1.51 -4.20
N TYR A 12 9.80 2.53 -3.39
CA TYR A 12 8.83 2.62 -2.30
C TYR A 12 8.14 3.97 -2.35
N GLU A 13 6.93 4.00 -1.81
CA GLU A 13 6.17 5.22 -1.65
C GLU A 13 5.63 5.28 -0.25
N HIS A 14 5.80 6.44 0.39
CA HIS A 14 5.28 6.67 1.73
C HIS A 14 3.84 7.12 1.65
N VAL A 15 2.99 6.51 2.45
CA VAL A 15 1.59 6.92 2.61
C VAL A 15 1.42 7.37 4.05
N ALA A 16 1.17 8.65 4.25
CA ALA A 16 1.06 9.23 5.56
C ALA A 16 -0.20 8.73 6.29
N ALA A 17 -0.26 9.00 7.58
CA ALA A 17 -1.46 8.71 8.35
C ALA A 17 -2.66 9.49 7.80
N SER A 18 -3.84 8.94 7.96
CA SER A 18 -5.11 9.55 7.54
C SER A 18 -5.17 9.84 6.05
N ALA A 19 -4.49 9.04 5.24
CA ALA A 19 -4.57 9.16 3.79
C ALA A 19 -5.86 8.50 3.29
N SER A 20 -6.48 9.12 2.30
CA SER A 20 -7.69 8.59 1.68
C SER A 20 -7.38 8.22 0.24
N ALA A 21 -7.31 6.91 -0.03
CA ALA A 21 -7.11 6.36 -1.37
C ALA A 21 -5.97 7.05 -2.12
N GLN A 22 -4.80 7.12 -1.48
CA GLN A 22 -3.64 7.72 -2.13
C GLN A 22 -3.16 6.84 -3.27
N THR A 23 -3.06 7.42 -4.46
CA THR A 23 -2.53 6.72 -5.63
C THR A 23 -1.05 6.45 -5.44
N LEU A 24 -0.63 5.22 -5.70
CA LEU A 24 0.78 4.86 -5.70
C LEU A 24 1.37 5.19 -7.07
N GLY A 25 2.51 5.89 -7.06
CA GLY A 25 3.13 6.40 -8.27
C GLY A 25 2.65 7.81 -8.59
N VAL A 26 3.20 8.39 -9.64
CA VAL A 26 2.83 9.75 -10.07
C VAL A 26 1.41 9.77 -10.62
N THR A 27 1.10 8.80 -11.47
CA THR A 27 -0.24 8.64 -12.05
C THR A 27 -0.84 7.30 -11.73
N GLY A 28 -0.01 6.28 -11.63
CA GLY A 28 -0.45 4.91 -11.51
C GLY A 28 -1.10 4.39 -12.78
N ALA A 29 -1.11 3.07 -12.96
CA ALA A 29 -1.71 2.46 -14.14
C ALA A 29 -1.97 0.99 -13.92
N VAL A 30 -2.80 0.42 -14.78
CA VAL A 30 -2.89 -1.03 -14.92
C VAL A 30 -1.49 -1.58 -15.19
N GLY A 31 -1.16 -2.66 -14.52
CA GLY A 31 0.15 -3.30 -14.66
C GLY A 31 1.16 -2.88 -13.60
N ASP A 32 0.85 -1.92 -12.77
CA ASP A 32 1.72 -1.56 -11.65
C ASP A 32 1.79 -2.74 -10.67
N TYR A 33 3.00 -2.97 -10.18
CA TYR A 33 3.26 -4.11 -9.31
C TYR A 33 3.38 -3.66 -7.85
N LEU A 34 2.54 -4.23 -6.99
CA LEU A 34 2.60 -4.01 -5.55
C LEU A 34 3.25 -5.24 -4.91
N HIS A 35 4.46 -5.07 -4.42
CA HIS A 35 5.23 -6.16 -3.85
C HIS A 35 4.83 -6.43 -2.41
N ARG A 36 4.85 -5.41 -1.58
CA ARG A 36 4.49 -5.52 -0.18
C ARG A 36 4.06 -4.19 0.41
N ILE A 37 3.40 -4.28 1.54
CA ILE A 37 3.01 -3.12 2.32
C ILE A 37 3.60 -3.28 3.71
N ILE A 38 4.35 -2.28 4.15
CA ILE A 38 4.89 -2.23 5.49
C ILE A 38 4.11 -1.18 6.26
N ILE A 39 3.39 -1.60 7.27
CA ILE A 39 2.51 -0.73 8.05
C ILE A 39 3.14 -0.48 9.40
N THR A 40 3.30 0.79 9.76
CA THR A 40 3.74 1.20 11.08
C THR A 40 2.55 1.75 11.83
N VAL A 41 2.19 1.11 12.93
CA VAL A 41 1.12 1.56 13.80
C VAL A 41 1.74 2.15 15.04
N SER A 42 1.56 3.45 15.23
CA SER A 42 2.12 4.17 16.36
C SER A 42 1.09 4.43 17.45
N THR A 43 -0.19 4.38 17.10
CA THR A 43 -1.29 4.57 18.06
C THR A 43 -2.32 3.48 17.82
N ALA A 44 -2.71 2.81 18.87
CA ALA A 44 -3.70 1.74 18.77
C ALA A 44 -5.07 2.28 18.37
N ALA A 45 -5.92 1.37 17.89
CA ALA A 45 -7.30 1.66 17.52
C ALA A 45 -7.45 2.66 16.39
N THR A 46 -6.59 2.59 15.41
CA THR A 46 -6.71 3.40 14.20
C THR A 46 -7.79 2.82 13.28
N ALA A 47 -8.14 3.57 12.26
CA ALA A 47 -8.98 3.03 11.20
C ALA A 47 -8.21 1.97 10.40
N ALA A 48 -8.94 1.14 9.68
CA ALA A 48 -8.33 0.07 8.89
C ALA A 48 -7.38 0.62 7.84
N VAL A 49 -6.31 -0.15 7.55
CA VAL A 49 -5.46 0.10 6.40
C VAL A 49 -6.00 -0.74 5.25
N GLN A 50 -6.28 -0.10 4.14
CA GLN A 50 -6.94 -0.75 3.01
C GLN A 50 -6.21 -0.44 1.71
N ILE A 51 -6.31 -1.38 0.77
CA ILE A 51 -5.80 -1.18 -0.59
C ILE A 51 -6.93 -1.42 -1.58
N VAL A 52 -6.82 -0.78 -2.72
CA VAL A 52 -7.77 -0.98 -3.81
C VAL A 52 -7.01 -0.97 -5.14
N ASP A 53 -7.44 -1.82 -6.06
CA ASP A 53 -6.88 -1.92 -7.40
C ASP A 53 -7.77 -1.12 -8.34
N GLY A 54 -7.41 0.14 -8.55
CA GLY A 54 -8.14 1.00 -9.47
C GLY A 54 -9.31 1.72 -8.82
N THR A 55 -10.18 2.23 -9.67
CA THR A 55 -11.33 3.03 -9.25
C THR A 55 -12.53 2.64 -10.11
N GLY A 56 -13.70 2.63 -9.53
CA GLY A 56 -14.93 2.39 -10.28
C GLY A 56 -15.89 1.46 -9.57
N ALA A 57 -17.04 1.30 -10.18
CA ALA A 57 -18.07 0.40 -9.66
C ALA A 57 -17.58 -1.04 -9.72
N GLY A 58 -17.84 -1.80 -8.67
CA GLY A 58 -17.46 -3.20 -8.63
C GLY A 58 -16.02 -3.46 -8.21
N ILE A 59 -15.22 -2.43 -8.02
CA ILE A 59 -13.85 -2.60 -7.53
C ILE A 59 -13.91 -2.82 -6.02
N LEU A 60 -13.27 -3.90 -5.57
CA LEU A 60 -13.29 -4.27 -4.16
C LEU A 60 -12.18 -3.57 -3.40
N THR A 61 -12.51 -3.17 -2.18
CA THR A 61 -11.53 -2.65 -1.23
C THR A 61 -11.06 -3.80 -0.36
N HIS A 62 -9.75 -3.97 -0.26
CA HIS A 62 -9.16 -5.04 0.53
C HIS A 62 -8.62 -4.47 1.83
N THR A 63 -9.09 -5.00 2.94
CA THR A 63 -8.59 -4.60 4.26
C THR A 63 -7.34 -5.41 4.57
N ILE A 64 -6.22 -4.73 4.69
CA ILE A 64 -4.94 -5.35 4.97
C ILE A 64 -4.70 -5.44 6.47
N LEU A 65 -5.00 -4.36 7.19
CA LEU A 65 -4.93 -4.35 8.64
C LEU A 65 -6.27 -3.83 9.15
N PRO A 66 -7.08 -4.67 9.79
CA PRO A 66 -8.40 -4.25 10.22
C PRO A 66 -8.31 -3.22 11.34
N ASN A 67 -9.32 -2.36 11.37
CA ASN A 67 -9.53 -1.49 12.51
C ASN A 67 -9.87 -2.37 13.70
N SER A 68 -8.99 -2.40 14.68
CA SER A 68 -9.16 -3.30 15.80
C SER A 68 -8.55 -2.72 17.04
N PRO A 69 -9.25 -2.78 18.17
CA PRO A 69 -8.62 -2.48 19.45
C PRO A 69 -7.44 -3.40 19.71
N GLY A 70 -7.40 -4.56 19.06
CA GLY A 70 -6.29 -5.47 19.16
C GLY A 70 -5.20 -5.23 18.13
N GLY A 71 -5.41 -4.32 17.18
CA GLY A 71 -4.38 -3.91 16.23
C GLY A 71 -3.31 -3.15 16.99
N GLY A 72 -2.36 -3.85 17.54
CA GLY A 72 -1.38 -3.28 18.43
C GLY A 72 -0.40 -2.36 17.73
N ILE A 73 0.25 -1.55 18.53
CA ILE A 73 1.40 -0.75 18.09
C ILE A 73 2.47 -1.70 17.58
N GLY A 74 3.08 -1.36 16.45
CA GLY A 74 4.12 -2.19 15.89
C GLY A 74 4.25 -2.01 14.39
N VAL A 75 5.06 -2.88 13.79
CA VAL A 75 5.29 -2.88 12.35
C VAL A 75 4.78 -4.19 11.77
N TYR A 76 3.99 -4.08 10.73
CA TYR A 76 3.41 -5.22 10.03
C TYR A 76 3.90 -5.23 8.60
N ASN A 77 4.46 -6.35 8.17
CA ASN A 77 4.98 -6.53 6.82
C ASN A 77 4.11 -7.54 6.10
N ILE A 78 3.39 -7.09 5.10
CA ILE A 78 2.39 -7.90 4.41
C ILE A 78 2.76 -7.99 2.94
N GLU A 79 3.02 -9.21 2.47
CA GLU A 79 3.31 -9.47 1.07
C GLU A 79 2.04 -9.48 0.26
N ILE A 80 2.05 -8.78 -0.87
CA ILE A 80 0.91 -8.72 -1.78
C ILE A 80 1.24 -9.44 -3.08
N ASN A 81 2.37 -9.13 -3.70
CA ASN A 81 2.86 -9.77 -4.92
C ASN A 81 1.82 -9.79 -6.04
N ALA A 82 1.23 -8.65 -6.33
CA ALA A 82 0.15 -8.57 -7.31
C ALA A 82 0.36 -7.42 -8.29
N ILE A 83 -0.06 -7.65 -9.52
CA ILE A 83 -0.07 -6.65 -10.57
C ILE A 83 -1.48 -6.10 -10.69
N SER A 84 -1.60 -4.78 -10.74
CA SER A 84 -2.93 -4.17 -10.83
C SER A 84 -3.60 -4.51 -12.16
N ALA A 85 -4.90 -4.72 -12.09
CA ALA A 85 -5.70 -5.11 -13.23
C ALA A 85 -6.70 -4.05 -13.65
N ASN A 86 -7.06 -3.16 -12.74
CA ASN A 86 -8.15 -2.21 -12.98
C ASN A 86 -7.71 -0.75 -12.93
N GLY A 87 -6.47 -0.49 -12.58
CA GLY A 87 -5.95 0.87 -12.52
C GLY A 87 -4.80 0.97 -11.55
N ALA A 88 -4.57 2.16 -11.04
CA ALA A 88 -3.52 2.39 -10.06
C ALA A 88 -3.83 1.70 -8.75
N TRP A 89 -2.81 1.22 -8.07
CA TRP A 89 -2.94 0.82 -6.66
C TRP A 89 -3.16 2.05 -5.81
N LYS A 90 -4.09 1.98 -4.87
CA LYS A 90 -4.38 3.07 -3.95
C LYS A 90 -4.40 2.55 -2.52
N VAL A 91 -3.95 3.37 -1.60
CA VAL A 91 -3.83 2.99 -0.19
C VAL A 91 -4.58 3.97 0.68
N THR A 92 -5.35 3.45 1.63
CA THR A 92 -6.03 4.24 2.65
C THR A 92 -5.46 3.87 4.01
N THR A 93 -5.12 4.86 4.80
CA THR A 93 -4.61 4.68 6.15
C THR A 93 -5.53 5.38 7.16
N GLY A 94 -5.36 5.03 8.42
CA GLY A 94 -6.05 5.71 9.51
C GLY A 94 -5.10 6.59 10.31
N ALA A 95 -5.65 7.30 11.28
CA ALA A 95 -4.84 8.04 12.22
C ALA A 95 -3.94 7.07 13.00
N GLY A 96 -2.68 7.40 13.13
CA GLY A 96 -1.72 6.57 13.87
C GLY A 96 -1.13 5.42 13.08
N SER A 97 -1.46 5.25 11.83
CA SER A 97 -0.83 4.25 10.98
C SER A 97 -0.28 4.90 9.72
N GLU A 98 0.91 4.47 9.33
CA GLU A 98 1.58 4.92 8.12
C GLU A 98 1.96 3.69 7.31
N VAL A 99 2.12 3.88 6.01
CA VAL A 99 2.45 2.77 5.11
C VAL A 99 3.67 3.14 4.28
N MET A 100 4.54 2.16 4.12
CA MET A 100 5.54 2.21 3.06
C MET A 100 5.16 1.12 2.06
N ALA A 101 4.69 1.53 0.90
CA ALA A 101 4.34 0.62 -0.17
C ALA A 101 5.57 0.38 -1.04
N VAL A 102 5.88 -0.87 -1.30
CA VAL A 102 7.06 -1.27 -2.07
C VAL A 102 6.60 -1.96 -3.34
N GLY A 103 7.11 -1.51 -4.47
CA GLY A 103 6.75 -2.11 -5.75
C GLY A 103 7.28 -1.32 -6.92
N ILE A 104 6.57 -1.40 -8.04
CA ILE A 104 6.90 -0.68 -9.27
C ILE A 104 5.65 0.09 -9.67
N PHE A 105 5.71 1.40 -9.47
CA PHE A 105 4.56 2.26 -9.69
C PHE A 105 4.88 3.30 -10.75
N THR A 106 3.92 3.60 -11.61
CA THR A 106 4.04 4.60 -12.64
C THR A 106 3.25 5.87 -12.24
#